data_4b10ec2844a2b810fbc6fc50dca1ee0f
#
_entry.id   4b10ec2844a2b810fbc6fc50dca1ee0f
#
_cell.length_a   1.000
_cell.length_b   1.000
_cell.length_c   1.000
_cell.angle_alpha   90.00
_cell.angle_beta   90.00
_cell.angle_gamma   90.00
#
_symmetry.space_group_name_H-M   'P 1'
#
loop_
_entity.id
_entity.type
_entity.pdbx_description
1 polymer ?
#
loop_
_entity_poly.entity_id
_entity_poly.type
_entity_poly.pdbx_seq_one_letter_code
_entity_poly.pdbx_strand_id
1 'polypeptide(L)'
;MEKATFAAGCFWGVEETFRQVKGVVATEVGYAGGHTDNPTYKDVCSDTTGHAEAVEVTFDPDKVSFTDLLKVFWENHDPTTVNRQGPDYGSQYRSAIFYHNEAQKEAAIASVDSLNRAGAFNRPIATEIVPADKFWRAEEYHQRYLEKHGLSSCRIK
;
A
#
# COMPACT_ATOMS: atom_id res chain seq x y z
N MET A 1 8.57 -12.24 13.12
CA MET A 1 8.24 -11.46 11.91
C MET A 1 6.83 -10.90 12.00
N GLU A 2 6.65 -9.70 11.52
CA GLU A 2 5.33 -9.05 11.51
C GLU A 2 4.93 -8.70 10.08
N LYS A 3 3.64 -8.46 9.88
CA LYS A 3 3.08 -8.09 8.58
C LYS A 3 2.46 -6.70 8.64
N ALA A 4 2.63 -5.96 7.55
CA ALA A 4 1.96 -4.69 7.31
C ALA A 4 1.41 -4.69 5.89
N THR A 5 0.23 -4.11 5.68
CA THR A 5 -0.40 -4.11 4.35
C THR A 5 -0.75 -2.67 3.97
N PHE A 6 -0.26 -2.25 2.82
CA PHE A 6 -0.40 -0.87 2.33
C PHE A 6 -0.94 -0.84 0.91
N ALA A 7 -1.75 0.15 0.61
CA ALA A 7 -2.19 0.48 -0.74
C ALA A 7 -1.82 1.95 -1.03
N ALA A 8 -1.09 2.18 -2.09
CA ALA A 8 -0.54 3.50 -2.41
C ALA A 8 -0.46 3.73 -3.92
N GLY A 9 -1.42 3.23 -4.68
CA GLY A 9 -1.42 3.30 -6.14
C GLY A 9 -0.99 1.99 -6.77
N CYS A 10 -0.38 2.04 -7.95
CA CYS A 10 0.07 0.85 -8.66
C CYS A 10 1.00 0.01 -7.78
N PHE A 11 0.62 -1.24 -7.50
CA PHE A 11 1.37 -2.08 -6.57
C PHE A 11 2.74 -2.50 -7.07
N TRP A 12 3.03 -2.39 -8.36
CA TRP A 12 4.39 -2.67 -8.87
C TRP A 12 5.42 -1.73 -8.25
N GLY A 13 5.14 -0.42 -8.26
CA GLY A 13 6.04 0.58 -7.68
C GLY A 13 6.06 0.54 -6.17
N VAL A 14 4.92 0.32 -5.56
CA VAL A 14 4.80 0.23 -4.10
C VAL A 14 5.59 -0.96 -3.57
N GLU A 15 5.48 -2.11 -4.22
CA GLU A 15 6.26 -3.29 -3.85
C GLU A 15 7.76 -3.02 -3.94
N GLU A 16 8.21 -2.43 -5.05
CA GLU A 16 9.64 -2.15 -5.24
C GLU A 16 10.17 -1.21 -4.16
N THR A 17 9.39 -0.20 -3.79
CA THR A 17 9.76 0.74 -2.72
C THR A 17 9.95 0.01 -1.39
N PHE A 18 8.99 -0.82 -0.99
CA PHE A 18 9.08 -1.54 0.29
C PHE A 18 10.12 -2.66 0.27
N ARG A 19 10.26 -3.35 -0.87
CA ARG A 19 11.24 -4.43 -1.00
C ARG A 19 12.66 -3.95 -0.70
N GLN A 20 12.96 -2.70 -1.02
CA GLN A 20 14.29 -2.12 -0.81
C GLN A 20 14.54 -1.63 0.62
N VAL A 21 13.54 -1.63 1.48
CA VAL A 21 13.69 -1.18 2.85
C VAL A 21 14.45 -2.24 3.65
N LYS A 22 15.53 -1.83 4.31
CA LYS A 22 16.30 -2.73 5.17
C LYS A 22 15.43 -3.20 6.33
N GLY A 23 15.37 -4.50 6.54
CA GLY A 23 14.50 -5.12 7.54
C GLY A 23 13.24 -5.73 6.98
N VAL A 24 12.87 -5.38 5.75
CA VAL A 24 11.80 -6.07 5.01
C VAL A 24 12.36 -7.37 4.46
N VAL A 25 11.74 -8.49 4.82
CA VAL A 25 12.22 -9.83 4.44
C VAL A 25 11.44 -10.44 3.29
N ALA A 26 10.20 -9.99 3.07
CA ALA A 26 9.38 -10.48 1.95
C ALA A 26 8.30 -9.47 1.62
N THR A 27 7.90 -9.47 0.35
CA THR A 27 6.76 -8.67 -0.13
C THR A 27 5.88 -9.55 -1.00
N GLU A 28 4.59 -9.26 -1.00
CA GLU A 28 3.62 -9.94 -1.86
C GLU A 28 2.59 -8.91 -2.31
N VAL A 29 2.30 -8.86 -3.61
CA VAL A 29 1.26 -7.96 -4.10
C VAL A 29 -0.06 -8.70 -4.26
N GLY A 30 -1.15 -7.98 -4.06
CA GLY A 30 -2.47 -8.57 -4.11
C GLY A 30 -3.58 -7.54 -4.08
N TYR A 31 -4.76 -8.02 -3.75
CA TYR A 31 -5.99 -7.21 -3.74
C TYR A 31 -6.65 -7.33 -2.37
N ALA A 32 -7.09 -6.20 -1.84
CA ALA A 32 -7.66 -6.16 -0.50
C ALA A 32 -8.68 -5.04 -0.36
N GLY A 33 -9.59 -5.19 0.59
CA GLY A 33 -10.54 -4.14 0.95
C GLY A 33 -11.82 -4.11 0.14
N GLY A 34 -11.99 -5.02 -0.81
CA GLY A 34 -13.19 -5.11 -1.65
C GLY A 34 -14.19 -6.15 -1.17
N HIS A 35 -15.15 -6.46 -2.02
CA HIS A 35 -16.29 -7.30 -1.66
C HIS A 35 -16.38 -8.59 -2.48
N THR A 36 -15.47 -8.84 -3.42
CA THR A 36 -15.47 -10.06 -4.25
C THR A 36 -14.39 -11.03 -3.80
N ASP A 37 -14.65 -12.32 -3.99
CA ASP A 37 -13.70 -13.38 -3.67
C ASP A 37 -12.90 -13.76 -4.91
N ASN A 38 -11.63 -14.13 -4.69
CA ASN A 38 -10.72 -14.58 -5.75
C ASN A 38 -10.69 -13.64 -6.97
N PRO A 39 -10.52 -12.32 -6.77
CA PRO A 39 -10.51 -11.40 -7.90
C PRO A 39 -9.28 -11.60 -8.77
N THR A 40 -9.46 -11.36 -10.08
CA THR A 40 -8.34 -11.29 -11.01
C THR A 40 -7.94 -9.83 -11.22
N TYR A 41 -6.77 -9.61 -11.80
CA TYR A 41 -6.34 -8.25 -12.15
C TYR A 41 -7.37 -7.57 -13.07
N LYS A 42 -7.90 -8.31 -14.04
CA LYS A 42 -8.94 -7.80 -14.95
C LYS A 42 -10.18 -7.37 -14.18
N ASP A 43 -10.61 -8.17 -13.20
CA ASP A 43 -11.77 -7.83 -12.37
C ASP A 43 -11.54 -6.53 -11.60
N VAL A 44 -10.37 -6.39 -10.99
CA VAL A 44 -10.03 -5.20 -10.19
C VAL A 44 -9.93 -3.96 -11.08
N CYS A 45 -9.37 -4.10 -12.28
CA CYS A 45 -9.25 -3.00 -13.23
C CYS A 45 -10.61 -2.51 -13.76
N SER A 46 -11.65 -3.32 -13.66
CA SER A 46 -13.00 -2.89 -14.04
C SER A 46 -13.62 -1.91 -13.04
N ASP A 47 -12.99 -1.74 -11.88
CA ASP A 47 -13.44 -0.88 -10.77
C ASP A 47 -14.81 -1.27 -10.21
N THR A 48 -15.13 -2.57 -10.27
CA THR A 48 -16.42 -3.10 -9.78
C THR A 48 -16.26 -3.98 -8.54
N THR A 49 -15.02 -4.34 -8.15
CA THR A 49 -14.77 -5.25 -7.03
C THR A 49 -14.62 -4.52 -5.70
N GLY A 50 -14.31 -3.23 -5.71
CA GLY A 50 -13.98 -2.46 -4.52
C GLY A 50 -12.60 -2.76 -3.94
N HIS A 51 -11.84 -3.69 -4.53
CA HIS A 51 -10.49 -4.00 -4.04
C HIS A 51 -9.49 -2.93 -4.44
N ALA A 52 -8.54 -2.66 -3.52
CA ALA A 52 -7.36 -1.87 -3.81
C ALA A 52 -6.20 -2.79 -4.17
N GLU A 53 -5.33 -2.31 -5.05
CA GLU A 53 -4.03 -2.93 -5.26
C GLU A 53 -3.18 -2.68 -4.02
N ALA A 54 -2.73 -3.74 -3.39
CA ALA A 54 -2.07 -3.67 -2.09
C ALA A 54 -0.79 -4.50 -2.05
N VAL A 55 0.09 -4.13 -1.13
CA VAL A 55 1.33 -4.87 -0.88
C VAL A 55 1.33 -5.33 0.57
N GLU A 56 1.50 -6.64 0.77
CA GLU A 56 1.72 -7.20 2.09
C GLU A 56 3.22 -7.29 2.32
N VAL A 57 3.69 -6.62 3.36
CA VAL A 57 5.10 -6.53 3.72
C VAL A 57 5.35 -7.39 4.95
N THR A 58 6.26 -8.33 4.87
CA THR A 58 6.74 -9.09 6.03
C THR A 58 8.07 -8.47 6.47
N PHE A 59 8.14 -8.05 7.72
CA PHE A 59 9.33 -7.34 8.21
C PHE A 59 9.80 -7.85 9.55
N ASP A 60 11.09 -7.65 9.81
CA ASP A 60 11.72 -7.98 11.09
C ASP A 60 11.62 -6.74 11.98
N PRO A 61 10.80 -6.79 13.06
CA PRO A 61 10.61 -5.62 13.92
C PRO A 61 11.86 -5.21 14.71
N ASP A 62 12.86 -6.09 14.78
CA ASP A 62 14.15 -5.73 15.39
C ASP A 62 15.01 -4.87 14.46
N LYS A 63 14.70 -4.83 13.18
CA LYS A 63 15.48 -4.08 12.18
C LYS A 63 14.75 -2.87 11.63
N VAL A 64 13.42 -2.95 11.53
CA VAL A 64 12.57 -1.86 11.02
C VAL A 64 11.25 -1.90 11.77
N SER A 65 10.78 -0.74 12.20
CA SER A 65 9.50 -0.64 12.90
C SER A 65 8.35 -0.39 11.93
N PHE A 66 7.13 -0.64 12.38
CA PHE A 66 5.93 -0.25 11.63
C PHE A 66 5.92 1.27 11.38
N THR A 67 6.36 2.06 12.34
CA THR A 67 6.44 3.52 12.19
C THR A 67 7.42 3.91 11.07
N ASP A 68 8.54 3.20 10.95
CA ASP A 68 9.47 3.41 9.84
C ASP A 68 8.81 3.09 8.50
N LEU A 69 8.02 2.02 8.43
CA LEU A 69 7.28 1.66 7.22
C LEU A 69 6.21 2.70 6.89
N LEU A 70 5.53 3.27 7.89
CA LEU A 70 4.60 4.38 7.67
C LEU A 70 5.29 5.57 7.04
N LYS A 71 6.50 5.89 7.48
CA LYS A 71 7.27 6.98 6.91
C LYS A 71 7.55 6.75 5.44
N VAL A 72 7.96 5.54 5.08
CA VAL A 72 8.18 5.15 3.68
C VAL A 72 6.88 5.31 2.89
N PHE A 73 5.76 4.86 3.44
CA PHE A 73 4.44 4.97 2.83
C PHE A 73 4.10 6.43 2.51
N TRP A 74 4.21 7.32 3.51
CA TRP A 74 3.87 8.74 3.34
C TRP A 74 4.80 9.46 2.36
N GLU A 75 6.07 9.09 2.30
CA GLU A 75 7.06 9.75 1.47
C GLU A 75 6.99 9.36 0.00
N ASN A 76 6.30 8.28 -0.34
CA ASN A 76 6.37 7.69 -1.68
C ASN A 76 5.07 7.73 -2.47
N HIS A 77 4.05 8.43 -1.99
CA HIS A 77 2.81 8.64 -2.75
C HIS A 77 2.09 9.88 -2.24
N ASP A 78 1.03 10.28 -2.95
CA ASP A 78 0.17 11.39 -2.52
C ASP A 78 -1.01 10.81 -1.73
N PRO A 79 -1.03 10.96 -0.40
CA PRO A 79 -2.11 10.40 0.42
C PRO A 79 -3.36 11.28 0.49
N THR A 80 -3.42 12.37 -0.27
CA THR A 80 -4.51 13.35 -0.21
C THR A 80 -5.56 13.14 -1.28
N THR A 81 -5.35 12.24 -2.23
CA THR A 81 -6.29 11.98 -3.31
C THR A 81 -7.23 10.83 -2.97
N VAL A 82 -8.47 10.94 -3.43
CA VAL A 82 -9.51 9.93 -3.23
C VAL A 82 -9.64 9.10 -4.51
N ASN A 83 -9.55 7.78 -4.38
CA ASN A 83 -9.71 6.83 -5.49
C ASN A 83 -8.85 7.18 -6.71
N ARG A 84 -7.63 7.61 -6.43
CA ARG A 84 -6.70 7.97 -7.50
C ARG A 84 -5.29 8.10 -6.92
N GLN A 85 -4.29 7.86 -7.77
CA GLN A 85 -2.90 8.17 -7.44
C GLN A 85 -2.19 8.66 -8.69
N GLY A 86 -1.79 9.96 -8.68
CA GLY A 86 -1.17 10.56 -9.83
C GLY A 86 -2.05 10.44 -11.09
N PRO A 87 -1.53 9.87 -12.18
CA PRO A 87 -2.30 9.67 -13.42
C PRO A 87 -3.25 8.48 -13.36
N ASP A 88 -3.18 7.65 -12.32
CA ASP A 88 -3.97 6.42 -12.21
C ASP A 88 -5.28 6.72 -11.47
N TYR A 89 -6.41 6.54 -12.14
CA TYR A 89 -7.75 6.79 -11.60
C TYR A 89 -8.47 5.46 -11.35
N GLY A 90 -9.21 5.41 -10.24
CA GLY A 90 -10.02 4.27 -9.86
C GLY A 90 -9.81 3.91 -8.40
N SER A 91 -10.81 3.25 -7.79
CA SER A 91 -10.75 2.85 -6.39
C SER A 91 -9.62 1.85 -6.11
N GLN A 92 -9.16 1.11 -7.14
CA GLN A 92 -8.03 0.18 -7.01
C GLN A 92 -6.71 0.89 -6.72
N TYR A 93 -6.61 2.18 -7.00
CA TYR A 93 -5.40 2.97 -6.77
C TYR A 93 -5.48 3.86 -5.53
N ARG A 94 -6.50 3.67 -4.68
CA ARG A 94 -6.68 4.48 -3.49
C ARG A 94 -5.60 4.24 -2.45
N SER A 95 -5.37 5.23 -1.60
CA SER A 95 -4.45 5.15 -0.47
C SER A 95 -5.15 4.48 0.71
N ALA A 96 -4.55 3.43 1.26
CA ALA A 96 -5.12 2.74 2.41
C ALA A 96 -4.05 2.04 3.24
N ILE A 97 -4.31 1.93 4.54
CA ILE A 97 -3.53 1.14 5.47
C ILE A 97 -4.48 0.09 6.03
N PHE A 98 -4.14 -1.19 5.83
CA PHE A 98 -4.90 -2.32 6.35
C PHE A 98 -4.17 -2.82 7.60
N TYR A 99 -4.63 -2.42 8.79
CA TYR A 99 -3.92 -2.74 10.02
C TYR A 99 -4.18 -4.19 10.47
N HIS A 100 -3.13 -4.84 10.96
CA HIS A 100 -3.18 -6.23 11.42
C HIS A 100 -3.40 -6.35 12.93
N ASN A 101 -3.24 -5.25 13.67
CA ASN A 101 -3.45 -5.22 15.11
C ASN A 101 -3.72 -3.79 15.57
N GLU A 102 -4.12 -3.64 16.82
CA GLU A 102 -4.49 -2.35 17.38
C GLU A 102 -3.32 -1.38 17.44
N ALA A 103 -2.10 -1.87 17.69
CA ALA A 103 -0.92 -1.02 17.71
C ALA A 103 -0.66 -0.36 16.35
N GLN A 104 -0.85 -1.10 15.27
CA GLN A 104 -0.74 -0.54 13.91
C GLN A 104 -1.82 0.50 13.65
N LYS A 105 -3.07 0.22 14.06
CA LYS A 105 -4.17 1.17 13.92
C LYS A 105 -3.85 2.49 14.63
N GLU A 106 -3.44 2.41 15.88
CA GLU A 106 -3.12 3.59 16.67
C GLU A 106 -1.96 4.38 16.08
N ALA A 107 -0.91 3.69 15.64
CA ALA A 107 0.25 4.33 15.01
C ALA A 107 -0.14 5.05 13.71
N ALA A 108 -0.99 4.42 12.90
CA ALA A 108 -1.46 5.00 11.65
C ALA A 108 -2.29 6.26 11.90
N ILE A 109 -3.24 6.21 12.83
CA ILE A 109 -4.09 7.35 13.20
C ILE A 109 -3.24 8.52 13.74
N ALA A 110 -2.31 8.21 14.65
CA ALA A 110 -1.43 9.23 15.22
C ALA A 110 -0.56 9.88 14.15
N SER A 111 -0.10 9.10 13.18
CA SER A 111 0.71 9.59 12.06
C SER A 111 -0.09 10.56 11.18
N VAL A 112 -1.34 10.22 10.85
CA VAL A 112 -2.25 11.08 10.07
C VAL A 112 -2.48 12.40 10.81
N ASP A 113 -2.80 12.34 12.10
CA ASP A 113 -3.05 13.54 12.91
C ASP A 113 -1.82 14.44 12.94
N SER A 114 -0.65 13.86 13.15
CA SER A 114 0.61 14.61 13.21
C SER A 114 0.92 15.31 11.90
N LEU A 115 0.76 14.61 10.77
CA LEU A 115 1.04 15.18 9.45
C LEU A 115 0.02 16.26 9.08
N ASN A 116 -1.25 16.07 9.40
CA ASN A 116 -2.28 17.08 9.14
C ASN A 116 -2.03 18.34 9.96
N ARG A 117 -1.66 18.21 11.25
CA ARG A 117 -1.36 19.34 12.11
C ARG A 117 -0.12 20.12 11.65
N ALA A 118 0.87 19.40 11.14
CA ALA A 118 2.11 19.99 10.65
C ALA A 118 1.95 20.66 9.27
N GLY A 119 0.81 20.47 8.60
CA GLY A 119 0.60 20.96 7.25
C GLY A 119 1.56 20.33 6.25
N ALA A 120 1.91 19.08 6.46
CA ALA A 120 2.88 18.37 5.61
C ALA A 120 2.43 18.23 4.16
N PHE A 121 1.12 18.24 3.93
CA PHE A 121 0.52 18.18 2.58
C PHE A 121 -0.41 19.39 2.40
N ASN A 122 -0.64 19.78 1.15
CA ASN A 122 -1.49 20.92 0.82
C ASN A 122 -2.97 20.70 1.13
N ARG A 123 -3.38 19.45 1.30
CA ARG A 123 -4.76 19.03 1.61
C ARG A 123 -4.73 18.00 2.72
N PRO A 124 -5.86 17.78 3.41
CA PRO A 124 -5.94 16.73 4.41
C PRO A 124 -5.67 15.35 3.82
N ILE A 125 -5.08 14.47 4.62
CA ILE A 125 -4.84 13.09 4.23
C ILE A 125 -6.17 12.36 4.08
N ALA A 126 -6.36 11.67 2.94
CA ALA A 126 -7.56 10.93 2.60
C ALA A 126 -7.37 9.40 2.74
N THR A 127 -6.24 8.96 3.24
CA THR A 127 -5.91 7.54 3.40
C THR A 127 -6.92 6.83 4.29
N GLU A 128 -7.46 5.70 3.84
CA GLU A 128 -8.32 4.85 4.65
C GLU A 128 -7.46 4.06 5.64
N ILE A 129 -7.93 3.97 6.89
CA ILE A 129 -7.29 3.14 7.92
C ILE A 129 -8.34 2.14 8.35
N VAL A 130 -8.22 0.90 7.85
CA VAL A 130 -9.22 -0.14 8.02
C VAL A 130 -8.57 -1.46 8.43
N PRO A 131 -9.32 -2.36 9.11
CA PRO A 131 -8.73 -3.64 9.52
C PRO A 131 -8.37 -4.49 8.31
N ALA A 132 -7.24 -5.20 8.41
CA ALA A 132 -6.88 -6.20 7.43
C ALA A 132 -7.86 -7.36 7.54
N ASP A 133 -8.41 -7.77 6.41
CA ASP A 133 -9.26 -8.93 6.29
C ASP A 133 -8.60 -9.87 5.29
N LYS A 134 -9.29 -10.29 4.26
CA LYS A 134 -8.70 -11.18 3.27
C LYS A 134 -7.75 -10.41 2.35
N PHE A 135 -6.57 -10.98 2.14
CA PHE A 135 -5.62 -10.52 1.14
C PHE A 135 -5.58 -11.57 0.03
N TRP A 136 -6.01 -11.18 -1.15
CA TRP A 136 -6.04 -12.04 -2.32
C TRP A 136 -4.75 -11.84 -3.10
N ARG A 137 -3.84 -12.82 -3.01
CA ARG A 137 -2.57 -12.74 -3.72
C ARG A 137 -2.79 -12.57 -5.21
N ALA A 138 -2.15 -11.57 -5.80
CA ALA A 138 -2.24 -11.31 -7.23
C ALA A 138 -1.49 -12.40 -8.02
N GLU A 139 -1.77 -12.43 -9.30
CA GLU A 139 -1.18 -13.38 -10.24
C GLU A 139 0.35 -13.34 -10.16
N GLU A 140 1.01 -14.48 -10.39
CA GLU A 140 2.46 -14.60 -10.22
C GLU A 140 3.23 -13.59 -11.07
N TYR A 141 2.76 -13.23 -12.26
CA TYR A 141 3.46 -12.28 -13.10
C TYR A 141 3.50 -10.86 -12.51
N HIS A 142 2.65 -10.54 -11.54
CA HIS A 142 2.67 -9.27 -10.83
C HIS A 142 3.68 -9.26 -9.68
N GLN A 143 4.08 -10.43 -9.17
CA GLN A 143 4.97 -10.52 -8.02
C GLN A 143 6.38 -10.07 -8.44
N ARG A 144 6.90 -9.05 -7.74
CA ARG A 144 8.22 -8.45 -8.00
C ARG A 144 8.40 -8.06 -9.47
N TYR A 145 7.34 -7.45 -10.00
CA TYR A 145 7.27 -7.09 -11.43
C TYR A 145 8.45 -6.21 -11.87
N LEU A 146 8.72 -5.14 -11.14
CA LEU A 146 9.80 -4.22 -11.54
C LEU A 146 11.17 -4.86 -11.40
N GLU A 147 11.39 -5.68 -10.36
CA GLU A 147 12.63 -6.42 -10.20
C GLU A 147 12.85 -7.36 -11.38
N LYS A 148 11.84 -8.14 -11.75
CA LYS A 148 11.92 -9.11 -12.85
C LYS A 148 12.19 -8.45 -14.20
N HIS A 149 11.76 -7.20 -14.36
CA HIS A 149 11.92 -6.48 -15.62
C HIS A 149 13.10 -5.49 -15.59
N GLY A 150 13.91 -5.52 -14.53
CA GLY A 150 15.09 -4.66 -14.40
C GLY A 150 14.75 -3.18 -14.23
N LEU A 151 13.55 -2.87 -13.71
CA LEU A 151 13.08 -1.52 -13.50
C LEU A 151 13.13 -1.16 -12.02
N SER A 152 13.33 0.10 -11.69
CA SER A 152 13.36 0.59 -10.30
C SER A 152 12.13 1.40 -9.93
N SER A 153 11.26 1.71 -10.90
CA SER A 153 10.06 2.51 -10.68
C SER A 153 9.06 2.23 -11.79
N CYS A 154 7.76 2.22 -11.46
CA CYS A 154 6.70 2.14 -12.48
C CYS A 154 6.44 3.48 -13.15
N ARG A 155 7.09 4.54 -12.68
CA ARG A 155 7.00 5.85 -13.30
C ARG A 155 7.98 5.93 -14.44
N ILE A 156 7.48 5.70 -15.63
CA ILE A 156 8.26 5.92 -16.85
C ILE A 156 8.06 7.39 -17.20
N LYS A 157 9.12 8.11 -17.11
CA LYS A 157 9.10 9.51 -17.52
C LYS A 157 9.59 9.63 -18.93
#